data_de348c52984f5cde2767f8b9f842badd
#
_entry.id   de348c52984f5cde2767f8b9f842badd
#
_cell.length_a   1.000
_cell.length_b   1.000
_cell.length_c   1.000
_cell.angle_alpha   90.00
_cell.angle_beta   90.00
_cell.angle_gamma   90.00
#
_symmetry.space_group_name_H-M   'P 1'
#
loop_
_entity.id
_entity.type
_entity.pdbx_description
1 polymer ?
#
loop_
_entity_poly.entity_id
_entity_poly.type
_entity_poly.pdbx_seq_one_letter_code
_entity_poly.pdbx_strand_id
1 'polypeptide(L)'
;MIGKEKKVKQWLSRMKLAHKMVLGFLGLIALPFTLLSVFSFASVASHYEHQLAQDGQYMLNMVVSDVNEKMDHVEMLMQVLSCNQNLIAFLSHDYNGAVSHEEYTQTVMPLLQGASNAVSPPLERVYLLTKNTTIPEGYSAVYHYDSVPKSIPTELLENGREATWYHAEIDGKDVLYYLCPIVSSVYKNQGYLLAKMRVDELFPEFGMPQQNGVALFLLDEENRPELSNVTLNSDFRFPQTAGSQESVRCFSTEIQRVPLRVGVALPVSEHGYLQQSSLLILIFVGFLSLLFLSLFFSMIRSIN
;
A
#
# COMPACT_ATOMS: atom_id res chain seq x y z
N MET A 1 -59.05 -16.29 -7.06
CA MET A 1 -58.38 -16.37 -5.77
C MET A 1 -59.19 -17.05 -4.66
N ILE A 2 -60.50 -16.95 -4.66
CA ILE A 2 -61.42 -17.42 -3.59
C ILE A 2 -61.44 -18.95 -3.40
N GLY A 3 -61.08 -19.76 -4.40
CA GLY A 3 -61.10 -21.23 -4.30
C GLY A 3 -59.94 -21.86 -3.50
N LYS A 4 -58.78 -21.17 -3.41
CA LYS A 4 -57.59 -21.67 -2.67
C LYS A 4 -57.76 -21.49 -1.15
N GLU A 5 -58.33 -20.39 -0.71
CA GLU A 5 -58.60 -20.15 0.72
C GLU A 5 -59.56 -21.16 1.35
N LYS A 6 -60.61 -21.53 0.62
CA LYS A 6 -61.57 -22.55 1.10
C LYS A 6 -60.92 -23.92 1.26
N LYS A 7 -60.03 -24.32 0.34
CA LYS A 7 -59.32 -25.60 0.43
C LYS A 7 -58.33 -25.64 1.61
N VAL A 8 -57.62 -24.54 1.88
CA VAL A 8 -56.71 -24.45 3.03
C VAL A 8 -57.45 -24.48 4.35
N LYS A 9 -58.57 -23.75 4.47
CA LYS A 9 -59.44 -23.81 5.67
C LYS A 9 -60.00 -25.19 5.92
N GLN A 10 -60.42 -25.90 4.88
CA GLN A 10 -60.97 -27.25 4.98
C GLN A 10 -59.89 -28.31 5.33
N TRP A 11 -58.67 -28.12 4.86
CA TRP A 11 -57.52 -28.99 5.20
C TRP A 11 -57.11 -28.74 6.64
N LEU A 12 -56.99 -27.51 7.08
CA LEU A 12 -56.72 -27.13 8.47
C LEU A 12 -57.76 -27.65 9.48
N SER A 13 -59.04 -27.65 9.08
CA SER A 13 -60.11 -28.13 9.98
C SER A 13 -60.04 -29.64 10.28
N ARG A 14 -59.53 -30.43 9.34
CA ARG A 14 -59.40 -31.92 9.45
C ARG A 14 -58.10 -32.36 10.19
N MET A 15 -57.18 -31.45 10.48
CA MET A 15 -55.95 -31.79 11.20
C MET A 15 -56.19 -31.93 12.70
N LYS A 16 -55.49 -32.93 13.33
CA LYS A 16 -55.47 -33.08 14.79
C LYS A 16 -54.88 -31.79 15.44
N LEU A 17 -55.34 -31.48 16.63
CA LEU A 17 -54.95 -30.27 17.37
C LEU A 17 -53.43 -30.11 17.44
N ALA A 18 -52.68 -31.19 17.69
CA ALA A 18 -51.24 -31.21 17.72
C ALA A 18 -50.60 -30.69 16.42
N HIS A 19 -51.10 -31.09 15.25
CA HIS A 19 -50.57 -30.63 13.95
C HIS A 19 -50.88 -29.15 13.68
N LYS A 20 -52.02 -28.66 14.15
CA LYS A 20 -52.36 -27.21 14.06
C LYS A 20 -51.41 -26.37 14.90
N MET A 21 -51.07 -26.82 16.11
CA MET A 21 -50.11 -26.15 16.98
C MET A 21 -48.70 -26.14 16.38
N VAL A 22 -48.24 -27.27 15.81
CA VAL A 22 -46.94 -27.34 15.12
C VAL A 22 -46.89 -26.40 13.92
N LEU A 23 -47.97 -26.34 13.11
CA LEU A 23 -48.03 -25.45 11.96
C LEU A 23 -48.08 -23.97 12.37
N GLY A 24 -48.80 -23.67 13.44
CA GLY A 24 -48.81 -22.32 14.02
C GLY A 24 -47.43 -21.91 14.54
N PHE A 25 -46.75 -22.81 15.24
CA PHE A 25 -45.37 -22.58 15.71
C PHE A 25 -44.40 -22.35 14.53
N LEU A 26 -44.45 -23.21 13.52
CA LEU A 26 -43.58 -23.10 12.32
C LEU A 26 -43.83 -21.79 11.56
N GLY A 27 -45.10 -21.39 11.39
CA GLY A 27 -45.43 -20.17 10.67
C GLY A 27 -45.22 -18.88 11.46
N LEU A 28 -45.46 -18.91 12.77
CA LEU A 28 -45.49 -17.69 13.60
C LEU A 28 -44.14 -17.40 14.28
N ILE A 29 -43.36 -18.45 14.53
CA ILE A 29 -42.10 -18.32 15.26
C ILE A 29 -40.89 -18.71 14.36
N ALA A 30 -40.89 -19.90 13.78
CA ALA A 30 -39.70 -20.38 13.05
C ALA A 30 -39.45 -19.55 11.78
N LEU A 31 -40.49 -19.15 11.05
CA LEU A 31 -40.34 -18.42 9.79
C LEU A 31 -39.82 -16.97 10.00
N PRO A 32 -40.35 -16.14 10.93
CA PRO A 32 -39.76 -14.82 11.21
C PRO A 32 -38.32 -14.91 11.72
N PHE A 33 -38.03 -15.93 12.52
CA PHE A 33 -36.67 -16.08 13.06
C PHE A 33 -35.65 -16.54 11.99
N THR A 34 -36.04 -17.43 11.07
CA THR A 34 -35.16 -17.78 9.95
C THR A 34 -34.89 -16.57 9.06
N LEU A 35 -35.91 -15.76 8.79
CA LEU A 35 -35.74 -14.51 8.05
C LEU A 35 -34.83 -13.53 8.78
N LEU A 36 -35.00 -13.37 10.10
CA LEU A 36 -34.15 -12.50 10.90
C LEU A 36 -32.69 -12.99 10.93
N SER A 37 -32.47 -14.31 11.02
CA SER A 37 -31.12 -14.91 10.97
C SER A 37 -30.44 -14.69 9.63
N VAL A 38 -31.15 -14.89 8.50
CA VAL A 38 -30.64 -14.63 7.17
C VAL A 38 -30.30 -13.15 6.98
N PHE A 39 -31.18 -12.26 7.43
CA PHE A 39 -30.95 -10.82 7.36
C PHE A 39 -29.74 -10.39 8.24
N SER A 40 -29.66 -10.91 9.46
CA SER A 40 -28.53 -10.65 10.34
C SER A 40 -27.20 -11.13 9.75
N PHE A 41 -27.19 -12.33 9.17
CA PHE A 41 -26.00 -12.87 8.49
C PHE A 41 -25.57 -11.99 7.31
N ALA A 42 -26.52 -11.61 6.44
CA ALA A 42 -26.24 -10.73 5.30
C ALA A 42 -25.72 -9.35 5.76
N SER A 43 -26.30 -8.80 6.85
CA SER A 43 -25.84 -7.53 7.42
C SER A 43 -24.44 -7.61 8.00
N VAL A 44 -24.09 -8.68 8.73
CA VAL A 44 -22.75 -8.90 9.29
C VAL A 44 -21.72 -9.08 8.17
N ALA A 45 -22.03 -9.87 7.14
CA ALA A 45 -21.14 -10.07 6.00
C ALA A 45 -20.87 -8.75 5.26
N SER A 46 -21.92 -7.96 4.98
CA SER A 46 -21.77 -6.65 4.35
C SER A 46 -20.96 -5.67 5.20
N HIS A 47 -21.19 -5.67 6.51
CA HIS A 47 -20.42 -4.80 7.44
C HIS A 47 -18.94 -5.18 7.47
N TYR A 48 -18.64 -6.48 7.50
CA TYR A 48 -17.27 -6.99 7.46
C TYR A 48 -16.54 -6.62 6.15
N GLU A 49 -17.22 -6.78 5.00
CA GLU A 49 -16.64 -6.38 3.71
C GLU A 49 -16.35 -4.88 3.66
N HIS A 50 -17.27 -4.06 4.20
CA HIS A 50 -17.07 -2.61 4.25
C HIS A 50 -15.92 -2.23 5.17
N GLN A 51 -15.81 -2.86 6.34
CA GLN A 51 -14.70 -2.66 7.27
C GLN A 51 -13.36 -3.07 6.64
N LEU A 52 -13.29 -4.24 5.99
CA LEU A 52 -12.08 -4.70 5.32
C LEU A 52 -11.64 -3.72 4.21
N ALA A 53 -12.60 -3.16 3.47
CA ALA A 53 -12.30 -2.16 2.45
C ALA A 53 -11.77 -0.86 3.07
N GLN A 54 -12.34 -0.41 4.20
CA GLN A 54 -11.85 0.77 4.93
C GLN A 54 -10.45 0.54 5.51
N ASP A 55 -10.22 -0.61 6.13
CA ASP A 55 -8.91 -0.96 6.71
C ASP A 55 -7.84 -1.06 5.62
N GLY A 56 -8.17 -1.66 4.47
CA GLY A 56 -7.27 -1.73 3.32
C GLY A 56 -6.91 -0.36 2.75
N GLN A 57 -7.90 0.51 2.58
CA GLN A 57 -7.67 1.87 2.11
C GLN A 57 -6.88 2.71 3.13
N TYR A 58 -7.14 2.53 4.42
CA TYR A 58 -6.38 3.20 5.48
C TYR A 58 -4.91 2.77 5.48
N MET A 59 -4.64 1.47 5.40
CA MET A 59 -3.27 0.93 5.31
C MET A 59 -2.55 1.43 4.06
N LEU A 60 -3.23 1.40 2.91
CA LEU A 60 -2.67 1.90 1.66
C LEU A 60 -2.27 3.38 1.78
N ASN A 61 -3.17 4.21 2.32
CA ASN A 61 -2.90 5.63 2.52
C ASN A 61 -1.75 5.86 3.50
N MET A 62 -1.65 5.07 4.55
CA MET A 62 -0.56 5.15 5.52
C MET A 62 0.80 4.84 4.87
N VAL A 63 0.89 3.75 4.10
CA VAL A 63 2.12 3.38 3.39
C VAL A 63 2.50 4.43 2.34
N VAL A 64 1.54 4.91 1.56
CA VAL A 64 1.79 5.97 0.57
C VAL A 64 2.23 7.26 1.23
N SER A 65 1.67 7.61 2.39
CA SER A 65 2.10 8.78 3.16
C SER A 65 3.55 8.64 3.63
N ASP A 66 3.96 7.48 4.12
CA ASP A 66 5.33 7.20 4.55
C ASP A 66 6.32 7.27 3.37
N VAL A 67 5.96 6.66 2.24
CA VAL A 67 6.74 6.76 0.99
C VAL A 67 6.92 8.22 0.57
N ASN A 68 5.84 8.99 0.53
CA ASN A 68 5.91 10.39 0.14
C ASN A 68 6.73 11.22 1.13
N GLU A 69 6.62 10.99 2.44
CA GLU A 69 7.40 11.69 3.46
C GLU A 69 8.91 11.45 3.27
N LYS A 70 9.33 10.22 2.98
CA LYS A 70 10.73 9.91 2.68
C LYS A 70 11.21 10.62 1.42
N MET A 71 10.39 10.65 0.37
CA MET A 71 10.70 11.38 -0.86
C MET A 71 10.80 12.89 -0.61
N ASP A 72 9.87 13.48 0.17
CA ASP A 72 9.90 14.89 0.56
C ASP A 72 11.19 15.26 1.31
N HIS A 73 11.66 14.37 2.20
CA HIS A 73 12.92 14.60 2.92
C HIS A 73 14.11 14.66 1.97
N VAL A 74 14.16 13.78 0.97
CA VAL A 74 15.22 13.80 -0.05
C VAL A 74 15.15 15.08 -0.88
N GLU A 75 13.96 15.46 -1.35
CA GLU A 75 13.75 16.69 -2.12
C GLU A 75 14.19 17.93 -1.35
N MET A 76 13.74 18.05 -0.10
CA MET A 76 14.10 19.19 0.77
C MET A 76 15.61 19.26 1.00
N LEU A 77 16.26 18.13 1.27
CA LEU A 77 17.71 18.08 1.45
C LEU A 77 18.45 18.53 0.20
N MET A 78 18.07 17.99 -0.97
CA MET A 78 18.70 18.32 -2.23
C MET A 78 18.46 19.78 -2.62
N GLN A 79 17.28 20.31 -2.31
CA GLN A 79 16.98 21.73 -2.52
C GLN A 79 17.83 22.64 -1.63
N VAL A 80 18.01 22.31 -0.35
CA VAL A 80 18.90 23.04 0.57
C VAL A 80 20.34 23.03 0.07
N LEU A 81 20.82 21.86 -0.39
CA LEU A 81 22.14 21.75 -0.97
C LEU A 81 22.30 22.57 -2.25
N SER A 82 21.31 22.54 -3.14
CA SER A 82 21.37 23.26 -4.42
C SER A 82 21.51 24.78 -4.25
N CYS A 83 21.06 25.29 -3.09
CA CYS A 83 21.17 26.71 -2.72
C CYS A 83 22.44 27.02 -1.90
N ASN A 84 23.30 26.03 -1.63
CA ASN A 84 24.49 26.22 -0.79
C ASN A 84 25.51 27.10 -1.52
N GLN A 85 25.90 28.23 -0.89
CA GLN A 85 26.78 29.23 -1.49
C GLN A 85 28.18 28.67 -1.76
N ASN A 86 28.71 27.80 -0.91
CA ASN A 86 30.03 27.21 -1.10
C ASN A 86 30.03 26.27 -2.30
N LEU A 87 28.93 25.51 -2.49
CA LEU A 87 28.77 24.64 -3.66
C LEU A 87 28.66 25.45 -4.96
N ILE A 88 27.87 26.52 -4.93
CA ILE A 88 27.72 27.44 -6.07
C ILE A 88 29.07 28.11 -6.40
N ALA A 89 29.79 28.58 -5.40
CA ALA A 89 31.10 29.21 -5.57
C ALA A 89 32.09 28.21 -6.18
N PHE A 90 32.15 26.99 -5.66
CA PHE A 90 33.00 25.91 -6.20
C PHE A 90 32.72 25.65 -7.68
N LEU A 91 31.44 25.54 -8.08
CA LEU A 91 31.06 25.27 -9.46
C LEU A 91 31.33 26.44 -10.41
N SER A 92 31.34 27.67 -9.88
CA SER A 92 31.50 28.90 -10.68
C SER A 92 32.97 29.32 -10.85
N HIS A 93 33.86 28.76 -10.02
CA HIS A 93 35.27 29.14 -10.02
C HIS A 93 36.03 28.47 -11.17
N ASP A 94 36.99 29.20 -11.79
CA ASP A 94 37.87 28.66 -12.83
C ASP A 94 39.15 28.13 -12.18
N TYR A 95 39.32 26.83 -12.23
CA TYR A 95 40.42 26.14 -11.57
C TYR A 95 41.57 25.81 -12.55
N ASN A 96 42.78 26.18 -12.16
CA ASN A 96 43.98 25.86 -12.87
C ASN A 96 44.80 24.76 -12.14
N GLY A 97 44.18 23.59 -11.86
CA GLY A 97 44.93 22.44 -11.32
C GLY A 97 44.71 22.14 -9.82
N ALA A 98 45.78 22.08 -9.03
CA ALA A 98 45.78 21.50 -7.68
C ALA A 98 44.87 22.17 -6.62
N VAL A 99 44.49 23.45 -6.82
CA VAL A 99 43.68 24.21 -5.86
C VAL A 99 42.27 23.64 -5.75
N SER A 100 41.70 23.13 -6.83
CA SER A 100 40.35 22.53 -6.83
C SER A 100 40.25 21.28 -5.93
N HIS A 101 41.33 20.50 -5.78
CA HIS A 101 41.33 19.31 -4.93
C HIS A 101 41.22 19.66 -3.44
N GLU A 102 41.94 20.69 -2.99
CA GLU A 102 41.86 21.13 -1.60
C GLU A 102 40.46 21.69 -1.26
N GLU A 103 39.95 22.56 -2.10
CA GLU A 103 38.63 23.16 -1.91
C GLU A 103 37.53 22.10 -1.94
N TYR A 104 37.60 21.13 -2.88
CA TYR A 104 36.68 19.98 -2.89
C TYR A 104 36.71 19.21 -1.57
N THR A 105 37.89 18.83 -1.11
CA THR A 105 38.08 17.99 0.08
C THR A 105 37.66 18.68 1.36
N GLN A 106 37.91 19.98 1.49
CA GLN A 106 37.58 20.75 2.69
C GLN A 106 36.13 21.27 2.72
N THR A 107 35.53 21.51 1.57
CA THR A 107 34.24 22.21 1.48
C THR A 107 33.14 21.36 0.86
N VAL A 108 33.36 20.79 -0.33
CA VAL A 108 32.29 20.10 -1.09
C VAL A 108 32.08 18.68 -0.58
N MET A 109 33.14 17.91 -0.39
CA MET A 109 33.05 16.52 0.08
C MET A 109 32.31 16.38 1.42
N PRO A 110 32.57 17.19 2.46
CA PRO A 110 31.82 17.12 3.71
C PRO A 110 30.33 17.46 3.54
N LEU A 111 29.98 18.38 2.63
CA LEU A 111 28.59 18.71 2.32
C LEU A 111 27.86 17.52 1.67
N LEU A 112 28.46 16.90 0.64
CA LEU A 112 27.86 15.76 -0.05
C LEU A 112 27.76 14.53 0.86
N GLN A 113 28.80 14.26 1.68
CA GLN A 113 28.76 13.16 2.65
C GLN A 113 27.76 13.42 3.78
N GLY A 114 27.73 14.65 4.29
CA GLY A 114 26.76 15.07 5.31
C GLY A 114 25.34 14.90 4.80
N ALA A 115 25.09 15.26 3.55
CA ALA A 115 23.81 15.08 2.90
C ALA A 115 23.43 13.60 2.76
N SER A 116 24.36 12.76 2.31
CA SER A 116 24.06 11.31 2.17
C SER A 116 23.64 10.67 3.49
N ASN A 117 24.13 11.18 4.62
CA ASN A 117 23.83 10.67 5.96
C ASN A 117 22.68 11.38 6.66
N ALA A 118 22.16 12.48 6.11
CA ALA A 118 21.15 13.33 6.77
C ALA A 118 19.72 12.78 6.62
N VAL A 119 19.48 11.90 5.67
CA VAL A 119 18.18 11.25 5.43
C VAL A 119 18.21 9.86 6.08
N SER A 120 17.05 9.41 6.54
CA SER A 120 16.86 8.06 7.07
C SER A 120 15.82 7.32 6.21
N PRO A 121 16.20 6.23 5.54
CA PRO A 121 17.54 5.64 5.44
C PRO A 121 18.54 6.53 4.67
N PRO A 122 19.85 6.39 4.90
CA PRO A 122 20.84 7.22 4.22
C PRO A 122 20.85 6.97 2.71
N LEU A 123 21.14 8.02 1.94
CA LEU A 123 21.31 7.91 0.49
C LEU A 123 22.54 7.07 0.16
N GLU A 124 22.47 6.25 -0.87
CA GLU A 124 23.63 5.49 -1.34
C GLU A 124 24.75 6.45 -1.73
N ARG A 125 24.42 7.50 -2.48
CA ARG A 125 25.37 8.54 -2.90
C ARG A 125 24.69 9.78 -3.42
N VAL A 126 25.38 10.93 -3.24
CA VAL A 126 25.06 12.19 -3.93
C VAL A 126 26.17 12.51 -4.90
N TYR A 127 25.83 12.69 -6.16
CA TYR A 127 26.73 13.09 -7.22
C TYR A 127 26.57 14.57 -7.54
N LEU A 128 27.67 15.19 -7.91
CA LEU A 128 27.72 16.54 -8.44
C LEU A 128 28.05 16.49 -9.94
N LEU A 129 27.13 16.91 -10.76
CA LEU A 129 27.29 16.96 -12.20
C LEU A 129 27.55 18.43 -12.58
N THR A 130 28.67 18.68 -13.29
CA THR A 130 29.11 20.04 -13.62
C THR A 130 29.36 20.22 -15.11
N LYS A 131 29.15 21.47 -15.58
CA LYS A 131 29.59 21.95 -16.89
C LYS A 131 30.98 22.56 -16.87
N ASN A 132 31.50 22.83 -15.68
CA ASN A 132 32.80 23.45 -15.52
C ASN A 132 33.91 22.42 -15.77
N THR A 133 34.51 22.45 -16.95
CA THR A 133 35.58 21.53 -17.37
C THR A 133 36.91 21.77 -16.68
N THR A 134 37.04 22.87 -15.90
CA THR A 134 38.26 23.14 -15.13
C THR A 134 38.28 22.41 -13.79
N ILE A 135 37.14 21.90 -13.35
CA ILE A 135 37.04 21.03 -12.18
C ILE A 135 37.44 19.62 -12.59
N PRO A 136 38.47 19.00 -11.96
CA PRO A 136 38.85 17.63 -12.28
C PRO A 136 37.75 16.64 -11.94
N GLU A 137 37.55 15.71 -12.83
CA GLU A 137 36.61 14.59 -12.60
C GLU A 137 37.13 13.60 -11.56
N GLY A 138 36.23 12.85 -11.02
CA GLY A 138 36.52 11.78 -10.07
C GLY A 138 36.04 12.14 -8.69
N TYR A 139 36.95 12.33 -7.78
CA TYR A 139 36.66 12.53 -6.34
C TYR A 139 35.50 11.65 -5.82
N SER A 140 35.20 10.55 -6.51
CA SER A 140 34.10 9.60 -6.25
C SER A 140 32.69 10.15 -6.44
N ALA A 141 32.51 11.46 -6.67
CA ALA A 141 31.18 12.06 -6.71
C ALA A 141 31.04 13.22 -7.74
N VAL A 142 32.11 13.67 -8.37
CA VAL A 142 32.08 14.80 -9.34
C VAL A 142 32.29 14.27 -10.77
N TYR A 143 31.38 14.61 -11.66
CA TYR A 143 31.41 14.23 -13.07
C TYR A 143 31.05 15.40 -13.96
N HIS A 144 31.69 15.47 -15.16
CA HIS A 144 31.24 16.33 -16.23
C HIS A 144 30.03 15.72 -16.91
N TYR A 145 29.20 16.53 -17.56
CA TYR A 145 28.01 16.04 -18.27
C TYR A 145 28.34 15.01 -19.35
N ASP A 146 29.50 15.20 -20.02
CA ASP A 146 29.93 14.36 -21.14
C ASP A 146 30.56 13.02 -20.69
N SER A 147 30.85 12.88 -19.42
CA SER A 147 31.57 11.73 -18.84
C SER A 147 30.82 11.05 -17.69
N VAL A 148 29.51 11.26 -17.62
CA VAL A 148 28.66 10.65 -16.58
C VAL A 148 28.80 9.13 -16.63
N PRO A 149 28.98 8.45 -15.49
CA PRO A 149 29.03 7.01 -15.43
C PRO A 149 27.83 6.34 -16.09
N LYS A 150 28.03 5.22 -16.78
CA LYS A 150 26.95 4.46 -17.43
C LYS A 150 25.81 4.02 -16.47
N SER A 151 26.11 4.02 -15.17
CA SER A 151 25.10 3.76 -14.13
C SER A 151 24.12 4.91 -13.93
N ILE A 152 24.39 6.08 -14.51
CA ILE A 152 23.50 7.24 -14.45
C ILE A 152 22.84 7.38 -15.80
N PRO A 153 21.51 7.26 -15.89
CA PRO A 153 20.81 7.38 -17.17
C PRO A 153 21.00 8.77 -17.79
N THR A 154 21.52 8.83 -19.00
CA THR A 154 21.79 10.11 -19.70
C THR A 154 20.54 10.90 -20.02
N GLU A 155 19.40 10.22 -20.13
CA GLU A 155 18.07 10.82 -20.35
C GLU A 155 17.68 11.83 -19.27
N LEU A 156 18.17 11.64 -18.05
CA LEU A 156 17.98 12.59 -16.93
C LEU A 156 18.57 13.97 -17.22
N LEU A 157 19.68 14.02 -17.94
CA LEU A 157 20.40 15.26 -18.21
C LEU A 157 19.79 16.06 -19.36
N GLU A 158 19.13 15.37 -20.29
CA GLU A 158 18.50 16.01 -21.46
C GLU A 158 17.23 16.77 -21.07
N ASN A 159 16.47 16.24 -20.11
CA ASN A 159 15.21 16.82 -19.62
C ASN A 159 15.37 17.76 -18.42
N GLY A 160 16.56 17.84 -17.84
CA GLY A 160 16.86 18.38 -16.51
C GLY A 160 16.82 19.88 -16.34
N ARG A 161 15.74 20.57 -16.73
CA ARG A 161 15.51 21.98 -16.34
C ARG A 161 14.87 22.13 -14.97
N GLU A 162 14.15 21.12 -14.56
CA GLU A 162 13.42 21.08 -13.27
C GLU A 162 13.89 19.89 -12.44
N ALA A 163 13.68 19.98 -11.14
CA ALA A 163 13.94 18.86 -10.25
C ALA A 163 12.97 17.72 -10.56
N THR A 164 13.49 16.50 -10.67
CA THR A 164 12.67 15.34 -11.08
C THR A 164 13.18 14.04 -10.50
N TRP A 165 12.24 13.13 -10.27
CA TRP A 165 12.50 11.75 -9.92
C TRP A 165 12.61 10.88 -11.16
N TYR A 166 13.44 9.86 -11.06
CA TYR A 166 13.61 8.87 -12.12
C TYR A 166 13.84 7.49 -11.51
N HIS A 167 13.16 6.49 -12.07
CA HIS A 167 13.32 5.09 -11.72
C HIS A 167 14.11 4.39 -12.81
N ALA A 168 15.08 3.56 -12.43
CA ALA A 168 15.88 2.75 -13.34
C ALA A 168 16.24 1.41 -12.69
N GLU A 169 16.32 0.38 -13.50
CA GLU A 169 16.91 -0.90 -13.13
C GLU A 169 18.40 -0.92 -13.52
N ILE A 170 19.30 -1.15 -12.56
CA ILE A 170 20.74 -1.21 -12.78
C ILE A 170 21.29 -2.48 -12.14
N ASP A 171 21.92 -3.33 -12.96
CA ASP A 171 22.47 -4.62 -12.52
C ASP A 171 21.45 -5.51 -11.78
N GLY A 172 20.19 -5.49 -12.22
CA GLY A 172 19.10 -6.25 -11.61
C GLY A 172 18.64 -5.69 -10.25
N LYS A 173 18.92 -4.42 -9.98
CA LYS A 173 18.46 -3.71 -8.78
C LYS A 173 17.73 -2.43 -9.16
N ASP A 174 16.61 -2.20 -8.49
CA ASP A 174 15.84 -0.99 -8.65
C ASP A 174 16.47 0.17 -7.90
N VAL A 175 16.68 1.25 -8.64
CA VAL A 175 17.35 2.46 -8.17
C VAL A 175 16.46 3.66 -8.48
N LEU A 176 16.30 4.52 -7.49
CA LEU A 176 15.70 5.83 -7.66
C LEU A 176 16.79 6.89 -7.74
N TYR A 177 16.62 7.79 -8.69
CA TYR A 177 17.42 8.99 -8.82
C TYR A 177 16.55 10.22 -8.60
N TYR A 178 17.08 11.18 -7.86
CA TYR A 178 16.50 12.52 -7.80
C TYR A 178 17.49 13.53 -8.32
N LEU A 179 17.16 14.17 -9.43
CA LEU A 179 17.95 15.21 -10.08
C LEU A 179 17.47 16.58 -9.62
N CYS A 180 18.37 17.39 -9.08
CA CYS A 180 18.08 18.74 -8.61
C CYS A 180 19.04 19.76 -9.27
N PRO A 181 18.55 20.74 -10.04
CA PRO A 181 19.40 21.73 -10.68
C PRO A 181 19.98 22.71 -9.64
N ILE A 182 21.25 23.06 -9.81
CA ILE A 182 21.94 24.08 -9.03
C ILE A 182 21.85 25.40 -9.81
N VAL A 183 21.01 26.31 -9.33
CA VAL A 183 20.75 27.58 -10.01
C VAL A 183 21.27 28.75 -9.17
N SER A 184 22.18 29.53 -9.74
CA SER A 184 22.62 30.81 -9.15
C SER A 184 21.79 31.97 -9.70
N SER A 185 21.46 32.92 -8.86
CA SER A 185 20.81 34.16 -9.27
C SER A 185 21.62 35.00 -10.26
N VAL A 186 22.93 34.84 -10.26
CA VAL A 186 23.87 35.54 -11.13
C VAL A 186 24.28 34.72 -12.33
N TYR A 187 24.37 33.40 -12.16
CA TYR A 187 24.80 32.44 -13.16
C TYR A 187 23.67 31.48 -13.46
N LYS A 188 23.33 31.33 -14.72
CA LYS A 188 22.38 30.29 -15.18
C LYS A 188 22.89 28.93 -14.72
N ASN A 189 22.07 27.94 -14.69
CA ASN A 189 22.38 26.55 -14.28
C ASN A 189 23.87 26.17 -14.27
N GLN A 190 24.44 26.00 -13.06
CA GLN A 190 25.85 25.70 -12.82
C GLN A 190 26.15 24.20 -12.89
N GLY A 191 25.14 23.38 -12.67
CA GLY A 191 25.26 21.95 -12.60
C GLY A 191 24.00 21.30 -12.01
N TYR A 192 24.12 20.04 -11.67
CA TYR A 192 23.07 19.29 -11.00
C TYR A 192 23.60 18.54 -9.79
N LEU A 193 22.80 18.42 -8.77
CA LEU A 193 22.91 17.39 -7.77
C LEU A 193 22.08 16.19 -8.19
N LEU A 194 22.64 14.99 -8.07
CA LEU A 194 21.97 13.74 -8.35
C LEU A 194 22.06 12.84 -7.12
N ALA A 195 20.96 12.66 -6.41
CA ALA A 195 20.89 11.67 -5.34
C ALA A 195 20.59 10.29 -5.94
N LYS A 196 21.35 9.28 -5.51
CA LYS A 196 21.14 7.88 -5.85
C LYS A 196 20.73 7.13 -4.60
N MET A 197 19.66 6.35 -4.70
CA MET A 197 19.18 5.50 -3.62
C MET A 197 18.65 4.19 -4.16
N ARG A 198 18.87 3.13 -3.41
CA ARG A 198 18.28 1.83 -3.71
C ARG A 198 16.86 1.80 -3.20
N VAL A 199 15.95 1.24 -3.99
CA VAL A 199 14.52 1.15 -3.65
C VAL A 199 14.31 0.30 -2.39
N ASP A 200 15.03 -0.82 -2.25
CA ASP A 200 14.95 -1.71 -1.09
C ASP A 200 15.50 -1.09 0.22
N GLU A 201 16.43 -0.15 0.11
CA GLU A 201 16.95 0.60 1.27
C GLU A 201 16.07 1.79 1.64
N LEU A 202 15.49 2.46 0.64
CA LEU A 202 14.59 3.60 0.86
C LEU A 202 13.25 3.15 1.47
N PHE A 203 12.77 1.98 1.05
CA PHE A 203 11.47 1.44 1.46
C PHE A 203 11.63 0.05 2.11
N PRO A 204 12.31 -0.06 3.25
CA PRO A 204 12.60 -1.35 3.90
C PRO A 204 11.35 -2.09 4.36
N GLU A 205 10.22 -1.40 4.56
CA GLU A 205 8.94 -1.98 4.96
C GLU A 205 8.42 -3.04 3.97
N PHE A 206 8.74 -2.89 2.68
CA PHE A 206 8.35 -3.88 1.66
C PHE A 206 9.22 -5.15 1.69
N GLY A 207 10.37 -5.12 2.37
CA GLY A 207 11.23 -6.29 2.60
C GLY A 207 11.07 -6.93 3.97
N MET A 208 10.32 -6.31 4.89
CA MET A 208 10.12 -6.84 6.25
C MET A 208 9.15 -8.03 6.23
N PRO A 209 9.34 -9.03 7.12
CA PRO A 209 8.41 -10.16 7.20
C PRO A 209 6.97 -9.70 7.43
N GLN A 210 6.04 -10.40 6.78
CA GLN A 210 4.62 -10.13 6.88
C GLN A 210 4.14 -10.08 8.34
N GLN A 211 3.50 -8.97 8.72
CA GLN A 211 2.87 -8.82 10.03
C GLN A 211 1.34 -8.90 9.88
N ASN A 212 0.70 -9.66 10.79
CA ASN A 212 -0.76 -9.81 10.84
C ASN A 212 -1.41 -10.28 9.51
N GLY A 213 -0.67 -10.97 8.66
CA GLY A 213 -1.18 -11.45 7.38
C GLY A 213 -1.28 -10.37 6.29
N VAL A 214 -0.81 -9.15 6.54
CA VAL A 214 -0.81 -8.05 5.57
C VAL A 214 0.37 -8.19 4.62
N ALA A 215 0.10 -8.28 3.32
CA ALA A 215 1.12 -8.26 2.30
C ALA A 215 1.25 -6.86 1.68
N LEU A 216 2.49 -6.38 1.61
CA LEU A 216 2.84 -5.10 1.02
C LEU A 216 3.62 -5.34 -0.29
N PHE A 217 3.33 -4.53 -1.29
CA PHE A 217 3.95 -4.62 -2.61
C PHE A 217 4.33 -3.23 -3.09
N LEU A 218 5.54 -3.13 -3.63
CA LEU A 218 5.90 -2.05 -4.51
C LEU A 218 5.87 -2.61 -5.93
N LEU A 219 5.13 -1.98 -6.83
CA LEU A 219 4.78 -2.49 -8.15
C LEU A 219 5.29 -1.55 -9.23
N ASP A 220 5.68 -2.11 -10.38
CA ASP A 220 5.92 -1.36 -11.60
C ASP A 220 4.61 -0.93 -12.31
N GLU A 221 4.72 -0.29 -13.48
CA GLU A 221 3.57 0.12 -14.29
C GLU A 221 2.75 -1.07 -14.81
N GLU A 222 3.37 -2.25 -14.99
CA GLU A 222 2.72 -3.48 -15.43
C GLU A 222 2.15 -4.31 -14.27
N ASN A 223 2.14 -3.78 -13.04
CA ASN A 223 1.72 -4.44 -11.80
C ASN A 223 2.55 -5.68 -11.43
N ARG A 224 3.81 -5.70 -11.83
CA ARG A 224 4.78 -6.68 -11.35
C ARG A 224 5.39 -6.20 -10.04
N PRO A 225 5.54 -7.06 -9.05
CA PRO A 225 6.16 -6.69 -7.79
C PRO A 225 7.68 -6.52 -7.96
N GLU A 226 8.16 -5.30 -7.73
CA GLU A 226 9.58 -4.96 -7.58
C GLU A 226 10.08 -5.35 -6.19
N LEU A 227 9.29 -4.99 -5.17
CA LEU A 227 9.51 -5.40 -3.79
C LEU A 227 8.25 -5.99 -3.18
N SER A 228 8.42 -6.93 -2.27
CA SER A 228 7.30 -7.54 -1.56
C SER A 228 7.78 -8.14 -0.23
N ASN A 229 6.96 -8.00 0.80
CA ASN A 229 7.18 -8.63 2.10
C ASN A 229 6.70 -10.09 2.17
N VAL A 230 6.31 -10.66 1.03
CA VAL A 230 5.90 -12.06 0.88
C VAL A 230 6.69 -12.74 -0.22
N THR A 231 6.91 -14.04 -0.08
CA THR A 231 7.54 -14.84 -1.14
C THR A 231 6.53 -15.09 -2.25
N LEU A 232 6.85 -14.67 -3.46
CA LEU A 232 6.00 -14.76 -4.63
C LEU A 232 6.55 -15.77 -5.64
N ASN A 233 5.67 -16.30 -6.48
CA ASN A 233 6.06 -17.01 -7.69
C ASN A 233 6.46 -15.96 -8.76
N SER A 234 7.42 -16.31 -9.64
CA SER A 234 7.93 -15.44 -10.71
C SER A 234 6.87 -14.85 -11.64
N ASP A 235 5.72 -15.53 -11.77
CA ASP A 235 4.64 -15.13 -12.67
C ASP A 235 3.51 -14.35 -11.97
N PHE A 236 3.70 -14.02 -10.68
CA PHE A 236 2.69 -13.27 -9.94
C PHE A 236 2.52 -11.87 -10.50
N ARG A 237 1.28 -11.47 -10.72
CA ARG A 237 0.88 -10.09 -11.04
C ARG A 237 -0.17 -9.62 -10.05
N PHE A 238 0.01 -8.41 -9.56
CA PHE A 238 -0.95 -7.81 -8.65
C PHE A 238 -2.25 -7.48 -9.40
N PRO A 239 -3.44 -7.81 -8.86
CA PRO A 239 -4.72 -7.53 -9.51
C PRO A 239 -4.93 -6.02 -9.72
N GLN A 240 -5.31 -5.62 -10.94
CA GLN A 240 -5.55 -4.20 -11.27
C GLN A 240 -6.84 -3.63 -10.68
N THR A 241 -7.81 -4.47 -10.42
CA THR A 241 -9.08 -4.08 -9.79
C THR A 241 -9.09 -4.55 -8.35
N ALA A 242 -9.66 -3.75 -7.45
CA ALA A 242 -9.99 -4.16 -6.09
C ALA A 242 -10.92 -5.39 -6.16
N GLY A 243 -10.33 -6.54 -6.45
CA GLY A 243 -11.00 -7.81 -6.68
C GLY A 243 -10.71 -8.76 -5.53
N SER A 244 -11.70 -9.56 -5.15
CA SER A 244 -11.50 -10.69 -4.28
C SER A 244 -10.97 -11.86 -5.11
N GLN A 245 -9.73 -12.22 -4.95
CA GLN A 245 -9.44 -13.66 -4.95
C GLN A 245 -10.09 -14.20 -3.68
N GLU A 246 -10.63 -15.40 -3.71
CA GLU A 246 -11.50 -15.97 -2.65
C GLU A 246 -10.96 -15.81 -1.20
N SER A 247 -9.67 -15.54 -1.01
CA SER A 247 -9.00 -15.44 0.30
C SER A 247 -8.28 -14.11 0.57
N VAL A 248 -8.20 -13.17 -0.40
CA VAL A 248 -7.40 -11.94 -0.26
C VAL A 248 -8.07 -10.75 -0.94
N ARG A 249 -8.12 -9.60 -0.28
CA ARG A 249 -8.53 -8.31 -0.85
C ARG A 249 -7.31 -7.47 -1.18
N CYS A 250 -7.22 -7.01 -2.41
CA CYS A 250 -6.10 -6.23 -2.93
C CYS A 250 -6.51 -4.77 -3.15
N PHE A 251 -5.65 -3.84 -2.74
CA PHE A 251 -5.78 -2.40 -2.92
C PHE A 251 -4.49 -1.86 -3.50
N SER A 252 -4.54 -0.95 -4.45
CA SER A 252 -3.34 -0.30 -4.99
C SER A 252 -3.60 1.15 -5.37
N THR A 253 -2.54 1.95 -5.33
CA THR A 253 -2.54 3.34 -5.79
C THR A 253 -1.18 3.72 -6.35
N GLU A 254 -1.14 4.75 -7.19
CA GLU A 254 0.08 5.25 -7.81
C GLU A 254 0.81 6.20 -6.88
N ILE A 255 2.14 6.20 -6.97
CA ILE A 255 2.99 7.21 -6.36
C ILE A 255 3.14 8.33 -7.40
N GLN A 256 2.71 9.55 -7.06
CA GLN A 256 2.61 10.64 -8.03
C GLN A 256 3.94 11.08 -8.68
N ARG A 257 5.08 10.77 -8.05
CA ARG A 257 6.41 11.30 -8.45
C ARG A 257 7.26 10.32 -9.26
N VAL A 258 6.92 9.05 -9.21
CA VAL A 258 7.67 7.96 -9.85
C VAL A 258 6.69 6.97 -10.48
N PRO A 259 7.09 6.26 -11.53
CA PRO A 259 6.26 5.26 -12.19
C PRO A 259 6.16 3.96 -11.37
N LEU A 260 5.87 4.10 -10.08
CA LEU A 260 5.70 3.00 -9.14
C LEU A 260 4.33 3.08 -8.48
N ARG A 261 3.85 1.94 -8.03
CA ARG A 261 2.57 1.78 -7.35
C ARG A 261 2.75 1.06 -6.02
N VAL A 262 1.99 1.47 -5.02
CA VAL A 262 1.89 0.74 -3.75
C VAL A 262 0.71 -0.18 -3.82
N GLY A 263 0.91 -1.45 -3.48
CA GLY A 263 -0.13 -2.47 -3.33
C GLY A 263 -0.20 -2.99 -1.89
N VAL A 264 -1.41 -3.18 -1.40
CA VAL A 264 -1.70 -3.79 -0.10
C VAL A 264 -2.66 -4.93 -0.31
N ALA A 265 -2.34 -6.11 0.23
CA ALA A 265 -3.23 -7.26 0.20
C ALA A 265 -3.56 -7.72 1.63
N LEU A 266 -4.85 -7.74 1.94
CA LEU A 266 -5.38 -8.15 3.24
C LEU A 266 -5.99 -9.55 3.16
N PRO A 267 -5.71 -10.44 4.12
CA PRO A 267 -6.35 -11.75 4.16
C PRO A 267 -7.84 -11.59 4.48
N VAL A 268 -8.69 -12.21 3.69
CA VAL A 268 -10.10 -12.38 4.03
C VAL A 268 -10.19 -13.53 5.02
N SER A 269 -10.32 -13.24 6.30
CA SER A 269 -10.50 -14.30 7.30
C SER A 269 -11.93 -14.84 7.18
N GLU A 270 -12.13 -15.91 6.41
CA GLU A 270 -13.41 -16.65 6.36
C GLU A 270 -13.88 -17.08 7.75
N HIS A 271 -12.93 -17.27 8.69
CA HIS A 271 -13.22 -17.73 10.04
C HIS A 271 -13.82 -16.62 10.94
N GLY A 272 -13.52 -15.35 10.72
CA GLY A 272 -13.98 -14.26 11.58
C GLY A 272 -15.51 -14.09 11.56
N TYR A 273 -16.10 -13.95 10.38
CA TYR A 273 -17.55 -13.76 10.26
C TYR A 273 -18.32 -15.07 10.38
N LEU A 274 -17.76 -16.23 9.92
CA LEU A 274 -18.36 -17.53 10.09
C LEU A 274 -18.42 -17.96 11.56
N GLN A 275 -17.38 -17.68 12.32
CA GLN A 275 -17.35 -18.01 13.76
C GLN A 275 -18.37 -17.18 14.54
N GLN A 276 -18.46 -15.88 14.25
CA GLN A 276 -19.41 -14.98 14.92
C GLN A 276 -20.87 -15.27 14.49
N SER A 277 -21.10 -15.54 13.21
CA SER A 277 -22.43 -15.90 12.72
C SER A 277 -22.85 -17.31 13.14
N SER A 278 -21.93 -18.28 13.17
CA SER A 278 -22.22 -19.64 13.63
C SER A 278 -22.58 -19.68 15.11
N LEU A 279 -21.93 -18.86 15.94
CA LEU A 279 -22.22 -18.73 17.37
C LEU A 279 -23.63 -18.14 17.58
N LEU A 280 -24.01 -17.11 16.83
CA LEU A 280 -25.36 -16.54 16.86
C LEU A 280 -26.41 -17.55 16.40
N ILE A 281 -26.15 -18.30 15.33
CA ILE A 281 -27.05 -19.37 14.86
C ILE A 281 -27.20 -20.46 15.92
N LEU A 282 -26.11 -20.85 16.58
CA LEU A 282 -26.10 -21.90 17.60
C LEU A 282 -26.87 -21.47 18.86
N ILE A 283 -26.70 -20.24 19.34
CA ILE A 283 -27.48 -19.67 20.44
C ILE A 283 -28.97 -19.64 20.06
N PHE A 284 -29.27 -19.29 18.82
CA PHE A 284 -30.64 -19.20 18.31
C PHE A 284 -31.30 -20.56 18.22
N VAL A 285 -30.64 -21.57 17.62
CA VAL A 285 -31.13 -22.96 17.54
C VAL A 285 -31.35 -23.52 18.97
N GLY A 286 -30.44 -23.23 19.90
CA GLY A 286 -30.56 -23.59 21.31
C GLY A 286 -31.80 -22.97 21.97
N PHE A 287 -32.05 -21.69 21.75
CA PHE A 287 -33.23 -21.00 22.27
C PHE A 287 -34.54 -21.55 21.68
N LEU A 288 -34.58 -21.83 20.39
CA LEU A 288 -35.71 -22.42 19.69
C LEU A 288 -36.02 -23.84 20.21
N SER A 289 -35.01 -24.64 20.46
CA SER A 289 -35.17 -26.00 21.01
C SER A 289 -35.72 -25.97 22.45
N LEU A 290 -35.26 -25.03 23.29
CA LEU A 290 -35.77 -24.83 24.66
C LEU A 290 -37.23 -24.36 24.63
N LEU A 291 -37.58 -23.45 23.74
CA LEU A 291 -38.98 -22.98 23.58
C LEU A 291 -39.91 -24.10 23.12
N PHE A 292 -39.42 -24.93 22.18
CA PHE A 292 -40.15 -26.10 21.71
C PHE A 292 -40.40 -27.13 22.84
N LEU A 293 -39.36 -27.44 23.59
CA LEU A 293 -39.46 -28.29 24.78
C LEU A 293 -40.46 -27.74 25.81
N SER A 294 -40.42 -26.47 26.11
CA SER A 294 -41.32 -25.79 27.03
C SER A 294 -42.78 -25.90 26.57
N LEU A 295 -43.04 -25.63 25.31
CA LEU A 295 -44.38 -25.76 24.72
C LEU A 295 -44.87 -27.21 24.71
N PHE A 296 -44.00 -28.16 24.42
CA PHE A 296 -44.29 -29.59 24.43
C PHE A 296 -44.66 -30.08 25.81
N PHE A 297 -43.90 -29.71 26.88
CA PHE A 297 -44.22 -30.02 28.25
C PHE A 297 -45.54 -29.36 28.72
N SER A 298 -45.77 -28.11 28.32
CA SER A 298 -47.05 -27.41 28.63
C SER A 298 -48.25 -28.13 28.00
N MET A 299 -48.06 -28.65 26.77
CA MET A 299 -49.11 -29.35 26.07
C MET A 299 -49.41 -30.73 26.69
N ILE A 300 -48.38 -31.48 27.14
CA ILE A 300 -48.58 -32.75 27.86
C ILE A 300 -49.30 -32.51 29.19
N ARG A 301 -48.98 -31.43 29.89
CA ARG A 301 -49.65 -31.08 31.17
C ARG A 301 -51.10 -30.62 30.99
N SER A 302 -51.45 -30.14 29.83
CA SER A 302 -52.85 -29.72 29.50
C SER A 302 -53.74 -30.87 29.02
N ILE A 303 -53.16 -32.03 28.67
CA ILE A 303 -53.88 -33.23 28.17
C ILE A 303 -54.08 -34.23 29.33
N ASN A 304 -53.31 -34.16 30.40
CA ASN A 304 -53.52 -34.92 31.65
C ASN A 304 -54.27 -34.11 32.66
#